data_7de1d67665905cb14ea452632df3adb9
#
_entry.id   7de1d67665905cb14ea452632df3adb9
#
_cell.length_a   1.000
_cell.length_b   1.000
_cell.length_c   1.000
_cell.angle_alpha   90.00
_cell.angle_beta   90.00
_cell.angle_gamma   90.00
#
_symmetry.space_group_name_H-M   'P 1'
#
loop_
_entity.id
_entity.type
_entity.pdbx_description
1 polymer ?
#
loop_
_entity_poly.entity_id
_entity_poly.type
_entity_poly.pdbx_seq_one_letter_code
_entity_poly.pdbx_strand_id
1 'polypeptide(L)'
;MVVGESTEEAVDEVFRALADPTRRDILQRCAAGEPSVSRLAEVYPMSFAAVQKHVAVLERAGLVRKQRRGREQLVRTDARAVGRARQALEELETTWRGRVGRMSDLLAEGTG
;
A
#
# COMPACT_ATOMS: atom_id res chain seq x y z
N MET A 1 19.06 -1.77 -18.12
CA MET A 1 17.66 -1.35 -17.95
C MET A 1 16.98 -2.25 -16.95
N VAL A 2 16.36 -1.66 -16.01
CA VAL A 2 15.93 -2.37 -14.82
C VAL A 2 14.42 -2.28 -14.59
N VAL A 3 13.67 -2.45 -15.67
CA VAL A 3 12.22 -2.32 -15.63
C VAL A 3 11.59 -3.32 -14.67
N GLY A 4 12.07 -4.57 -14.67
CA GLY A 4 11.58 -5.60 -13.76
C GLY A 4 11.90 -5.28 -12.30
N GLU A 5 13.12 -4.85 -12.03
CA GLU A 5 13.52 -4.43 -10.68
C GLU A 5 12.68 -3.25 -10.20
N SER A 6 12.45 -2.28 -11.08
CA SER A 6 11.63 -1.10 -10.74
C SER A 6 10.23 -1.52 -10.31
N THR A 7 9.64 -2.52 -10.97
CA THR A 7 8.32 -3.01 -10.62
C THR A 7 8.32 -3.74 -9.28
N GLU A 8 9.31 -4.61 -9.05
CA GLU A 8 9.44 -5.33 -7.80
C GLU A 8 9.71 -4.39 -6.64
N GLU A 9 10.60 -3.43 -6.84
CA GLU A 9 10.90 -2.42 -5.83
C GLU A 9 9.67 -1.57 -5.52
N ALA A 10 8.89 -1.24 -6.52
CA ALA A 10 7.66 -0.47 -6.34
C ALA A 10 6.66 -1.24 -5.48
N VAL A 11 6.51 -2.54 -5.72
CA VAL A 11 5.63 -3.39 -4.92
C VAL A 11 6.13 -3.51 -3.49
N ASP A 12 7.44 -3.72 -3.31
CA ASP A 12 8.04 -3.80 -1.99
C ASP A 12 7.82 -2.52 -1.19
N GLU A 13 7.92 -1.37 -1.84
CA GLU A 13 7.68 -0.09 -1.18
C GLU A 13 6.23 0.05 -0.73
N VAL A 14 5.30 -0.43 -1.53
CA VAL A 14 3.89 -0.41 -1.14
C VAL A 14 3.67 -1.27 0.10
N PHE A 15 4.17 -2.49 0.11
CA PHE A 15 4.02 -3.37 1.27
C PHE A 15 4.69 -2.79 2.51
N ARG A 16 5.86 -2.20 2.35
CA ARG A 16 6.57 -1.57 3.47
C ARG A 16 5.77 -0.40 4.02
N ALA A 17 5.21 0.42 3.15
CA ALA A 17 4.37 1.54 3.57
C ALA A 17 3.13 1.06 4.32
N LEU A 18 2.50 0.00 3.85
CA LEU A 18 1.28 -0.54 4.44
C LEU A 18 1.53 -1.37 5.70
N ALA A 19 2.78 -1.66 6.03
CA ALA A 19 3.10 -2.44 7.23
C ALA A 19 2.91 -1.67 8.54
N ASP A 20 2.72 -0.37 8.48
CA ASP A 20 2.54 0.47 9.67
C ASP A 20 1.07 0.87 9.84
N PRO A 21 0.48 0.67 11.05
CA PRO A 21 -0.93 0.97 11.26
C PRO A 21 -1.27 2.45 11.13
N THR A 22 -0.37 3.34 11.52
CA THR A 22 -0.60 4.78 11.37
C THR A 22 -0.68 5.15 9.90
N ARG A 23 0.20 4.59 9.07
CA ARG A 23 0.16 4.87 7.64
C ARG A 23 -1.11 4.33 6.99
N ARG A 24 -1.56 3.15 7.41
CA ARG A 24 -2.85 2.63 6.91
C ARG A 24 -4.00 3.55 7.29
N ASP A 25 -3.98 4.09 8.51
CA ASP A 25 -5.03 5.01 8.95
C ASP A 25 -5.00 6.32 8.15
N ILE A 26 -3.81 6.86 7.93
CA ILE A 26 -3.65 8.05 7.10
C ILE A 26 -4.23 7.81 5.70
N LEU A 27 -3.92 6.67 5.12
CA LEU A 27 -4.40 6.33 3.78
C LEU A 27 -5.92 6.25 3.73
N GLN A 28 -6.55 5.67 4.76
CA GLN A 28 -8.00 5.61 4.85
C GLN A 28 -8.61 7.01 4.93
N ARG A 29 -8.01 7.90 5.71
CA ARG A 29 -8.49 9.27 5.81
C ARG A 29 -8.35 10.03 4.51
N CYS A 30 -7.25 9.78 3.79
CA CYS A 30 -7.03 10.40 2.47
C CYS A 30 -8.03 9.88 1.43
N ALA A 31 -8.44 8.63 1.55
CA ALA A 31 -9.45 8.07 0.65
C ALA A 31 -10.84 8.64 0.91
N ALA A 32 -11.14 8.97 2.16
CA ALA A 32 -12.44 9.51 2.55
C ALA A 32 -12.59 11.00 2.21
N GLY A 33 -11.48 11.72 2.12
CA GLY A 33 -11.49 13.14 1.78
C GLY A 33 -10.06 13.61 1.71
N GLU A 34 -9.72 14.58 0.98
CA GLU A 34 -8.36 15.00 0.72
C GLU A 34 -7.83 15.94 1.81
N PRO A 35 -7.40 15.42 2.98
CA PRO A 35 -6.97 16.28 4.08
C PRO A 35 -5.64 16.96 3.76
N SER A 36 -5.41 18.11 4.40
CA SER A 36 -4.09 18.72 4.37
C SER A 36 -3.16 17.98 5.34
N VAL A 37 -1.87 18.13 5.15
CA VAL A 37 -0.87 17.56 6.08
C VAL A 37 -1.09 18.11 7.49
N SER A 38 -1.41 19.40 7.59
CA SER A 38 -1.69 20.03 8.89
C SER A 38 -2.89 19.40 9.59
N ARG A 39 -3.92 19.12 8.81
CA ARG A 39 -5.13 18.49 9.36
C ARG A 39 -4.82 17.07 9.86
N LEU A 40 -4.04 16.32 9.09
CA LEU A 40 -3.61 14.99 9.52
C LEU A 40 -2.81 15.06 10.82
N ALA A 41 -1.94 16.04 10.96
CA ALA A 41 -1.12 16.20 12.15
C ALA A 41 -1.95 16.45 13.41
N GLU A 42 -3.14 17.04 13.28
CA GLU A 42 -4.04 17.27 14.41
C GLU A 42 -4.65 16.00 14.96
N VAL A 43 -4.72 14.96 14.13
CA VAL A 43 -5.43 13.71 14.48
C VAL A 43 -4.57 12.79 15.34
N TYR A 44 -3.26 12.81 15.14
CA TYR A 44 -2.37 11.82 15.73
C TYR A 44 -1.58 12.39 16.92
N PRO A 45 -1.37 11.59 17.97
CA PRO A 45 -0.58 12.03 19.14
C PRO A 45 0.92 11.92 18.85
N MET A 46 1.39 12.62 17.82
CA MET A 46 2.79 12.63 17.43
C MET A 46 3.11 14.00 16.82
N SER A 47 4.39 14.27 16.64
CA SER A 47 4.83 15.55 16.10
C SER A 47 4.41 15.71 14.64
N PHE A 48 4.33 16.97 14.21
CA PHE A 48 4.07 17.29 12.82
C PHE A 48 5.13 16.64 11.91
N ALA A 49 6.39 16.67 12.34
CA ALA A 49 7.48 16.06 11.59
C ALA A 49 7.28 14.54 11.43
N ALA A 50 6.77 13.87 12.47
CA ALA A 50 6.51 12.44 12.39
C ALA A 50 5.40 12.13 11.39
N VAL A 51 4.34 12.93 11.41
CA VAL A 51 3.25 12.78 10.44
C VAL A 51 3.76 13.01 9.02
N GLN A 52 4.60 14.03 8.83
CA GLN A 52 5.20 14.30 7.52
C GLN A 52 6.04 13.11 7.04
N LYS A 53 6.77 12.45 7.94
CA LYS A 53 7.57 11.28 7.56
C LYS A 53 6.68 10.12 7.10
N HIS A 54 5.57 9.90 7.80
CA HIS A 54 4.61 8.88 7.37
C HIS A 54 4.03 9.18 5.99
N VAL A 55 3.65 10.43 5.76
CA VAL A 55 3.14 10.86 4.45
C VAL A 55 4.21 10.70 3.38
N ALA A 56 5.47 11.02 3.70
CA ALA A 56 6.57 10.87 2.75
C ALA A 56 6.78 9.40 2.34
N VAL A 57 6.65 8.47 3.29
CA VAL A 57 6.75 7.04 2.98
C VAL A 57 5.63 6.62 2.04
N LEU A 58 4.41 7.07 2.31
CA LEU A 58 3.27 6.79 1.43
C LEU A 58 3.44 7.40 0.05
N GLU A 59 3.99 8.59 -0.01
CA GLU A 59 4.24 9.27 -1.28
C GLU A 59 5.31 8.55 -2.10
N ARG A 60 6.38 8.14 -1.45
CA ARG A 60 7.45 7.38 -2.12
C ARG A 60 6.94 6.07 -2.68
N ALA A 61 6.01 5.44 -1.97
CA ALA A 61 5.38 4.20 -2.44
C ALA A 61 4.36 4.43 -3.56
N GLY A 62 4.05 5.69 -3.88
CA GLY A 62 3.07 6.03 -4.91
C GLY A 62 1.63 5.89 -4.45
N LEU A 63 1.40 5.70 -3.15
CA LEU A 63 0.06 5.53 -2.60
C LEU A 63 -0.69 6.85 -2.44
N VAL A 64 0.05 7.94 -2.24
CA VAL A 64 -0.53 9.27 -2.16
C VAL A 64 0.33 10.24 -2.97
N ARG A 65 -0.28 11.35 -3.32
CA ARG A 65 0.40 12.50 -3.93
C ARG A 65 0.04 13.75 -3.16
N LYS A 66 1.00 14.63 -3.01
CA LYS A 66 0.76 15.93 -2.41
C LYS A 66 0.41 16.92 -3.51
N GLN A 67 -0.60 17.73 -3.26
CA GLN A 67 -1.01 18.77 -4.18
C GLN A 67 -1.13 20.08 -3.41
N ARG A 68 -0.39 21.08 -3.86
CA ARG A 68 -0.47 22.39 -3.25
C ARG A 68 -1.78 23.06 -3.65
N ARG A 69 -2.48 23.60 -2.64
CA ARG A 69 -3.71 24.33 -2.86
C ARG A 69 -3.71 25.54 -1.93
N GLY A 70 -3.38 26.70 -2.47
CA GLY A 70 -3.18 27.88 -1.65
C GLY A 70 -1.98 27.69 -0.73
N ARG A 71 -2.20 27.81 0.57
CA ARG A 71 -1.15 27.62 1.59
C ARG A 71 -1.11 26.19 2.12
N GLU A 72 -2.03 25.35 1.67
CA GLU A 72 -2.12 23.99 2.17
C GLU A 72 -1.50 23.00 1.19
N GLN A 73 -1.05 21.87 1.75
CA GLN A 73 -0.68 20.71 0.94
C GLN A 73 -1.71 19.63 1.20
N LEU A 74 -2.50 19.33 0.19
CA LEU A 74 -3.49 18.26 0.26
C LEU A 74 -2.81 16.92 -0.04
N VAL A 75 -3.31 15.89 0.62
CA VAL A 75 -2.82 14.52 0.41
C VAL A 75 -3.90 13.74 -0.31
N ARG A 76 -3.61 13.33 -1.52
CA ARG A 76 -4.57 12.63 -2.39
C ARG A 76 -4.11 11.21 -2.62
N THR A 77 -5.05 10.27 -2.61
CA THR A 77 -4.72 8.86 -2.87
C THR A 77 -4.53 8.61 -4.36
N ASP A 78 -3.69 7.61 -4.66
CA ASP A 78 -3.49 7.12 -6.01
C ASP A 78 -3.68 5.62 -6.00
N ALA A 79 -4.77 5.15 -6.59
CA ALA A 79 -5.16 3.75 -6.57
C ALA A 79 -4.23 2.83 -7.37
N ARG A 80 -3.38 3.39 -8.23
CA ARG A 80 -2.51 2.56 -9.07
C ARG A 80 -1.52 1.74 -8.25
N ALA A 81 -0.98 2.32 -7.18
CA ALA A 81 -0.04 1.61 -6.31
C ALA A 81 -0.74 0.48 -5.56
N VAL A 82 -1.96 0.72 -5.07
CA VAL A 82 -2.74 -0.31 -4.41
C VAL A 82 -3.05 -1.44 -5.39
N GLY A 83 -3.36 -1.09 -6.65
CA GLY A 83 -3.61 -2.08 -7.69
C GLY A 83 -2.42 -2.99 -7.95
N ARG A 84 -1.20 -2.44 -7.93
CA ARG A 84 0.00 -3.25 -8.09
C ARG A 84 0.20 -4.22 -6.94
N ALA A 85 -0.05 -3.77 -5.72
CA ALA A 85 0.05 -4.64 -4.54
C ALA A 85 -1.00 -5.74 -4.57
N ARG A 86 -2.23 -5.38 -4.96
CA ARG A 86 -3.32 -6.35 -5.09
C ARG A 86 -2.96 -7.42 -6.11
N GLN A 87 -2.41 -7.02 -7.26
CA GLN A 87 -2.01 -7.96 -8.30
C GLN A 87 -0.92 -8.91 -7.78
N ALA A 88 0.06 -8.40 -7.05
CA ALA A 88 1.11 -9.24 -6.48
C ALA A 88 0.53 -10.26 -5.51
N LEU A 89 -0.43 -9.83 -4.67
CA LEU A 89 -1.10 -10.73 -3.74
C LEU A 89 -1.94 -11.78 -4.47
N GLU A 90 -2.62 -11.39 -5.54
CA GLU A 90 -3.39 -12.33 -6.36
C GLU A 90 -2.51 -13.40 -6.99
N GLU A 91 -1.34 -13.02 -7.46
CA GLU A 91 -0.38 -13.97 -8.01
C GLU A 91 0.09 -14.97 -6.97
N LEU A 92 0.37 -14.50 -5.75
CA LEU A 92 0.73 -15.38 -4.64
C LEU A 92 -0.42 -16.31 -4.29
N GLU A 93 -1.62 -15.78 -4.23
CA GLU A 93 -2.81 -16.55 -3.92
C GLU A 93 -3.05 -17.63 -4.97
N THR A 94 -2.92 -17.29 -6.24
CA THR A 94 -3.09 -18.24 -7.33
C THR A 94 -2.08 -19.37 -7.23
N THR A 95 -0.82 -19.06 -6.97
CA THR A 95 0.23 -20.07 -6.78
C THR A 95 -0.08 -20.95 -5.58
N TRP A 96 -0.49 -20.34 -4.48
CA TRP A 96 -0.84 -21.07 -3.26
C TRP A 96 -2.04 -22.01 -3.48
N ARG A 97 -3.09 -21.52 -4.10
CA ARG A 97 -4.29 -22.32 -4.37
C ARG A 97 -4.00 -23.48 -5.32
N GLY A 98 -3.21 -23.23 -6.34
CA GLY A 98 -2.79 -24.27 -7.26
C GLY A 98 -2.03 -25.39 -6.55
N ARG A 99 -1.15 -25.01 -5.63
CA ARG A 99 -0.40 -25.97 -4.84
C ARG A 99 -1.29 -26.79 -3.92
N VAL A 100 -2.22 -26.13 -3.24
CA VAL A 100 -3.17 -26.79 -2.35
C VAL A 100 -4.08 -27.71 -3.17
N GLY A 101 -4.53 -27.27 -4.33
CA GLY A 101 -5.36 -28.10 -5.21
C GLY A 101 -4.63 -29.36 -5.66
N ARG A 102 -3.36 -29.25 -6.02
CA ARG A 102 -2.57 -30.42 -6.39
C ARG A 102 -2.39 -31.38 -5.24
N MET A 103 -2.20 -30.90 -4.05
CA MET A 103 -2.10 -31.74 -2.86
C MET A 103 -3.41 -32.49 -2.60
N SER A 104 -4.54 -31.78 -2.73
CA SER A 104 -5.84 -32.40 -2.58
C SER A 104 -6.07 -33.50 -3.58
N ASP A 105 -5.68 -33.27 -4.84
CA ASP A 105 -5.81 -34.27 -5.89
C ASP A 105 -4.97 -35.51 -5.59
N LEU A 106 -3.77 -35.33 -5.12
CA LEU A 106 -2.87 -36.42 -4.75
C LEU A 106 -3.44 -37.25 -3.59
N LEU A 107 -4.00 -36.58 -2.61
CA LEU A 107 -4.64 -37.27 -1.48
C LEU A 107 -5.88 -38.06 -1.91
N ALA A 108 -6.67 -37.48 -2.81
CA ALA A 108 -7.85 -38.18 -3.37
C ALA A 108 -7.45 -39.43 -4.14
N GLU A 109 -6.40 -39.35 -4.92
CA GLU A 109 -5.86 -40.50 -5.65
C GLU A 109 -5.34 -41.58 -4.70
N GLY A 110 -4.71 -41.15 -3.62
CA GLY A 110 -4.16 -42.07 -2.63
C GLY A 110 -5.19 -42.82 -1.84
N THR A 111 -6.41 -42.33 -1.79
CA THR A 111 -7.51 -43.00 -1.05
C THR A 111 -8.34 -43.92 -1.92
N GLY A 112 -8.14 -43.85 -3.21
CA GLY A 112 -8.85 -44.72 -4.16
C GLY A 112 -8.14 -46.03 -4.28
#